data_2054fd517d1ad4afabf6b1a6b822ae8d
#
_entry.id   2054fd517d1ad4afabf6b1a6b822ae8d
#
_cell.length_a   1.000
_cell.length_b   1.000
_cell.length_c   1.000
_cell.angle_alpha   90.00
_cell.angle_beta   90.00
_cell.angle_gamma   90.00
#
_symmetry.space_group_name_H-M   'P 1'
#
loop_
_entity.id
_entity.type
_entity.pdbx_description
1 polymer ?
#
loop_
_entity_poly.entity_id
_entity_poly.type
_entity_poly.pdbx_seq_one_letter_code
_entity_poly.pdbx_strand_id
1 'polypeptide(L)'
;MVNNPICTSLEQSQTLVDLGIDIETADMYYVLYNNRSPKLNIKYNSFPNDLFEFTPAWSLSALSDLLPSFIKLNDKDYVLTMLNIGRVIYLNPNEPNLFEADRMTLLDAVVETIEWVYRNGYVNK
;
A
#
# COMPACT_ATOMS: atom_id res chain seq x y z
N MET A 1 -14.98 -9.22 15.71
CA MET A 1 -14.77 -7.92 15.01
C MET A 1 -13.34 -7.82 14.56
N VAL A 2 -13.14 -7.54 13.29
CA VAL A 2 -11.79 -7.34 12.75
C VAL A 2 -11.37 -5.90 13.01
N ASN A 3 -10.24 -5.70 13.69
CA ASN A 3 -9.69 -4.37 13.87
C ASN A 3 -9.03 -3.92 12.58
N ASN A 4 -9.43 -2.75 12.06
CA ASN A 4 -8.77 -2.17 10.89
C ASN A 4 -7.39 -1.65 11.30
N PRO A 5 -6.32 -2.13 10.67
CA PRO A 5 -5.00 -1.61 10.95
C PRO A 5 -4.88 -0.15 10.50
N ILE A 6 -4.10 0.64 11.22
CA ILE A 6 -3.88 2.05 10.85
C ILE A 6 -2.80 2.21 9.80
N CYS A 7 -1.97 1.18 9.60
CA CYS A 7 -0.90 1.21 8.62
C CYS A 7 -0.44 -0.22 8.31
N THR A 8 0.48 -0.34 7.36
CA THR A 8 1.09 -1.63 7.02
C THR A 8 1.80 -2.24 8.21
N SER A 9 1.79 -3.58 8.29
CA SER A 9 2.59 -4.33 9.26
C SER A 9 4.06 -4.28 8.88
N LEU A 10 4.94 -4.75 9.77
CA LEU A 10 6.37 -4.86 9.45
C LEU A 10 6.60 -5.72 8.22
N GLU A 11 5.90 -6.85 8.13
CA GLU A 11 6.03 -7.76 6.99
C GLU A 11 5.56 -7.12 5.69
N GLN A 12 4.39 -6.47 5.72
CA GLN A 12 3.88 -5.76 4.54
C GLN A 12 4.82 -4.62 4.14
N SER A 13 5.33 -3.88 5.11
CA SER A 13 6.27 -2.78 4.87
C SER A 13 7.53 -3.29 4.17
N GLN A 14 8.08 -4.41 4.62
CA GLN A 14 9.27 -4.99 4.00
C GLN A 14 8.98 -5.43 2.56
N THR A 15 7.81 -6.01 2.32
CA THR A 15 7.39 -6.39 0.96
C THR A 15 7.37 -5.16 0.04
N LEU A 16 6.82 -4.05 0.51
CA LEU A 16 6.74 -2.81 -0.28
C LEU A 16 8.13 -2.24 -0.57
N VAL A 17 9.01 -2.26 0.41
CA VAL A 17 10.41 -1.83 0.22
C VAL A 17 11.10 -2.71 -0.83
N ASP A 18 10.90 -4.02 -0.75
CA ASP A 18 11.50 -4.97 -1.68
C ASP A 18 10.98 -4.81 -3.11
N LEU A 19 9.76 -4.29 -3.27
CA LEU A 19 9.19 -3.97 -4.59
C LEU A 19 9.81 -2.72 -5.21
N GLY A 20 10.61 -1.97 -4.45
CA GLY A 20 11.23 -0.74 -4.92
C GLY A 20 10.39 0.51 -4.71
N ILE A 21 9.37 0.45 -3.85
CA ILE A 21 8.56 1.62 -3.55
C ILE A 21 9.41 2.63 -2.78
N ASP A 22 9.33 3.89 -3.20
CA ASP A 22 10.07 4.98 -2.57
C ASP A 22 9.62 5.14 -1.11
N ILE A 23 10.55 4.98 -0.18
CA ILE A 23 10.24 5.07 1.25
C ILE A 23 9.76 6.45 1.66
N GLU A 24 10.07 7.49 0.90
CA GLU A 24 9.58 8.84 1.17
C GLU A 24 8.07 8.97 1.01
N THR A 25 7.43 8.03 0.32
CA THR A 25 5.96 8.00 0.19
C THR A 25 5.27 7.51 1.46
N ALA A 26 6.03 6.88 2.38
CA ALA A 26 5.48 6.43 3.66
C ALA A 26 5.21 7.63 4.56
N ASP A 27 4.11 7.57 5.29
CA ASP A 27 3.72 8.62 6.24
C ASP A 27 3.91 8.21 7.71
N MET A 28 4.38 7.00 7.94
CA MET A 28 4.64 6.47 9.26
C MET A 28 5.92 5.64 9.24
N TYR A 29 6.39 5.24 10.41
CA TYR A 29 7.53 4.35 10.50
C TYR A 29 7.55 3.63 11.84
N TYR A 30 8.14 2.43 11.84
CA TYR A 30 8.42 1.67 13.07
C TYR A 30 9.86 1.90 13.48
N VAL A 31 10.06 2.19 14.74
CA VAL A 31 11.40 2.24 15.34
C VAL A 31 11.67 0.88 15.99
N LEU A 32 12.78 0.27 15.63
CA LEU A 32 13.18 -1.05 16.13
C LEU A 32 14.18 -0.88 17.26
N TYR A 33 13.80 -1.30 18.45
CA TYR A 33 14.67 -1.27 19.63
C TYR A 33 15.13 -2.67 19.97
N ASN A 34 16.39 -2.80 20.41
CA ASN A 34 16.90 -4.09 20.87
C ASN A 34 16.01 -4.66 21.98
N ASN A 35 15.59 -5.92 21.82
CA ASN A 35 14.81 -6.65 22.81
C ASN A 35 13.47 -6.00 23.19
N ARG A 36 12.91 -5.16 22.32
CA ARG A 36 11.63 -4.52 22.56
C ARG A 36 10.76 -4.61 21.32
N SER A 37 9.44 -4.52 21.53
CA SER A 37 8.49 -4.46 20.43
C SER A 37 8.72 -3.20 19.60
N PRO A 38 8.59 -3.29 18.26
CA PRO A 38 8.68 -2.10 17.43
C PRO A 38 7.66 -1.06 17.83
N LYS A 39 8.06 0.20 17.80
CA LYS A 39 7.20 1.33 18.15
C LYS A 39 6.85 2.13 16.90
N LEU A 40 5.56 2.34 16.69
CA LEU A 40 5.04 3.08 15.54
C LEU A 40 5.07 4.57 15.80
N ASN A 41 5.54 5.35 14.82
CA ASN A 41 5.60 6.80 14.88
C ASN A 41 5.07 7.40 13.58
N ILE A 42 4.60 8.65 13.66
CA ILE A 42 4.17 9.41 12.50
C ILE A 42 5.37 10.16 11.92
N LYS A 43 5.52 10.11 10.61
CA LYS A 43 6.50 10.92 9.90
C LYS A 43 5.90 12.30 9.66
N TYR A 44 6.55 13.36 10.14
CA TYR A 44 6.05 14.72 9.94
C TYR A 44 6.50 15.31 8.61
N ASN A 45 7.76 15.59 8.41
CA ASN A 45 8.28 16.10 7.14
C ASN A 45 9.30 15.16 6.52
N SER A 46 10.06 14.50 7.35
CA SER A 46 11.09 13.56 6.94
C SER A 46 11.31 12.55 8.06
N PHE A 47 12.02 11.46 7.73
CA PHE A 47 12.43 10.51 8.76
C PHE A 47 13.53 11.15 9.61
N PRO A 48 13.56 10.87 10.95
CA PRO A 48 14.61 11.38 11.80
C PRO A 48 15.99 10.92 11.34
N ASN A 49 16.97 11.84 11.33
CA ASN A 49 18.32 11.55 10.87
C ASN A 49 19.13 10.70 11.85
N ASP A 50 18.72 10.68 13.11
CA ASP A 50 19.45 10.01 14.19
C ASP A 50 18.94 8.58 14.47
N LEU A 51 18.05 8.06 13.64
CA LEU A 51 17.57 6.69 13.80
C LEU A 51 18.53 5.71 13.15
N PHE A 52 18.99 4.72 13.92
CA PHE A 52 19.85 3.65 13.39
C PHE A 52 19.06 2.64 12.58
N GLU A 53 17.86 2.28 13.07
CA GLU A 53 17.01 1.31 12.41
C GLU A 53 15.57 1.77 12.47
N PHE A 54 14.97 1.86 11.31
CA PHE A 54 13.53 2.07 11.21
C PHE A 54 13.00 1.36 9.98
N THR A 55 11.71 1.04 10.01
CA THR A 55 11.00 0.46 8.86
C THR A 55 9.90 1.43 8.48
N PRO A 56 9.85 1.90 7.23
CA PRO A 56 8.75 2.76 6.80
C PRO A 56 7.43 2.01 6.89
N ALA A 57 6.35 2.75 7.13
CA ALA A 57 5.00 2.21 7.18
C ALA A 57 4.06 3.17 6.47
N TRP A 58 3.05 2.61 5.83
CA TRP A 58 2.11 3.39 5.02
C TRP A 58 0.71 3.24 5.60
N SER A 59 0.05 4.38 5.86
CA SER A 59 -1.37 4.39 6.16
C SER A 59 -2.17 4.04 4.90
N LEU A 60 -3.46 3.77 5.04
CA LEU A 60 -4.33 3.52 3.89
C LEU A 60 -4.28 4.69 2.88
N SER A 61 -4.26 5.92 3.38
CA SER A 61 -4.18 7.11 2.53
C SER A 61 -2.89 7.14 1.72
N ALA A 62 -1.75 6.89 2.36
CA ALA A 62 -0.46 6.86 1.70
C ALA A 62 -0.38 5.73 0.66
N LEU A 63 -0.92 4.56 0.99
CA LEU A 63 -0.98 3.42 0.07
C LEU A 63 -1.84 3.74 -1.16
N SER A 64 -2.99 4.36 -0.93
CA SER A 64 -3.92 4.70 -2.02
C SER A 64 -3.28 5.64 -3.03
N ASP A 65 -2.43 6.55 -2.55
CA ASP A 65 -1.71 7.49 -3.43
C ASP A 65 -0.70 6.78 -4.33
N LEU A 66 -0.30 5.56 -4.01
CA LEU A 66 0.62 4.77 -4.84
C LEU A 66 -0.07 4.10 -6.01
N LEU A 67 -1.41 4.00 -6.00
CA LEU A 67 -2.15 3.31 -7.03
C LEU A 67 -2.56 4.26 -8.14
N PRO A 68 -2.40 3.85 -9.42
CA PRO A 68 -2.95 4.64 -10.52
C PRO A 68 -4.47 4.67 -10.43
N SER A 69 -5.07 5.84 -10.72
CA SER A 69 -6.51 6.00 -10.67
C SER A 69 -7.21 5.19 -11.79
N PHE A 70 -6.50 4.93 -12.87
CA PHE A 70 -6.97 4.03 -13.92
C PHE A 70 -5.77 3.38 -14.61
N ILE A 71 -6.03 2.24 -15.25
CA ILE A 71 -5.04 1.53 -16.06
C ILE A 71 -5.63 1.41 -17.47
N LYS A 72 -4.88 1.87 -18.47
CA LYS A 72 -5.29 1.76 -19.86
C LYS A 72 -4.63 0.54 -20.50
N LEU A 73 -5.45 -0.35 -21.03
CA LEU A 73 -4.97 -1.57 -21.65
C LEU A 73 -5.82 -1.87 -22.89
N ASN A 74 -5.18 -2.01 -24.05
CA ASN A 74 -5.88 -2.27 -25.33
C ASN A 74 -6.98 -1.24 -25.62
N ASP A 75 -6.67 0.05 -25.37
CA ASP A 75 -7.58 1.18 -25.56
C ASP A 75 -8.81 1.16 -24.63
N LYS A 76 -8.75 0.37 -23.55
CA LYS A 76 -9.82 0.29 -22.55
C LYS A 76 -9.29 0.78 -21.23
N ASP A 77 -10.09 1.59 -20.54
CA ASP A 77 -9.76 2.13 -19.24
C ASP A 77 -10.38 1.28 -18.14
N TYR A 78 -9.55 0.86 -17.19
CA TYR A 78 -9.99 0.14 -16.00
C TYR A 78 -9.79 1.07 -14.80
N VAL A 79 -10.89 1.43 -14.16
CA VAL A 79 -10.91 2.44 -13.10
C VAL A 79 -10.75 1.80 -11.73
N LEU A 80 -9.90 2.41 -10.90
CA LEU A 80 -9.69 1.96 -9.53
C LEU A 80 -10.97 2.15 -8.73
N THR A 81 -11.44 1.08 -8.11
CA THR A 81 -12.63 1.06 -7.27
C THR A 81 -12.29 0.38 -5.95
N MET A 82 -12.54 1.06 -4.84
CA MET A 82 -12.28 0.52 -3.50
C MET A 82 -13.57 0.46 -2.70
N LEU A 83 -13.82 -0.68 -2.06
CA LEU A 83 -14.98 -0.89 -1.21
C LEU A 83 -14.54 -1.15 0.21
N ASN A 84 -15.19 -0.51 1.18
CA ASN A 84 -14.85 -0.62 2.59
C ASN A 84 -14.90 -2.04 3.16
N ILE A 85 -15.52 -2.95 2.44
CA ILE A 85 -15.57 -4.36 2.83
C ILE A 85 -14.27 -5.13 2.56
N GLY A 86 -13.22 -4.43 2.13
CA GLY A 86 -11.93 -5.08 1.88
C GLY A 86 -11.72 -5.49 0.44
N ARG A 87 -12.34 -4.80 -0.50
CA ARG A 87 -12.29 -5.15 -1.92
C ARG A 87 -11.74 -4.02 -2.76
N VAL A 88 -10.78 -4.33 -3.63
CA VAL A 88 -10.20 -3.39 -4.58
C VAL A 88 -10.31 -4.00 -5.97
N ILE A 89 -10.79 -3.22 -6.92
CA ILE A 89 -11.03 -3.69 -8.29
C ILE A 89 -10.53 -2.65 -9.28
N TYR A 90 -9.89 -3.10 -10.37
CA TYR A 90 -9.73 -2.28 -11.57
C TYR A 90 -10.82 -2.70 -12.55
N LEU A 91 -11.78 -1.83 -12.75
CA LEU A 91 -13.08 -2.13 -13.34
C LEU A 91 -13.30 -1.37 -14.66
N ASN A 92 -13.76 -2.10 -15.68
CA ASN A 92 -14.37 -1.53 -16.88
C ASN A 92 -15.77 -2.15 -17.02
N PRO A 93 -16.83 -1.33 -17.15
CA PRO A 93 -18.20 -1.87 -17.19
C PRO A 93 -18.49 -2.85 -18.32
N ASN A 94 -17.72 -2.78 -19.42
CA ASN A 94 -17.96 -3.59 -20.61
C ASN A 94 -17.00 -4.79 -20.74
N GLU A 95 -16.12 -4.99 -19.74
CA GLU A 95 -15.10 -6.01 -19.77
C GLU A 95 -15.03 -6.73 -18.43
N PRO A 96 -14.46 -7.94 -18.38
CA PRO A 96 -14.14 -8.57 -17.11
C PRO A 96 -13.16 -7.68 -16.33
N ASN A 97 -13.22 -7.75 -15.01
CA ASN A 97 -12.31 -6.98 -14.16
C ASN A 97 -10.86 -7.33 -14.52
N LEU A 98 -10.03 -6.30 -14.64
CA LEU A 98 -8.61 -6.49 -14.91
C LEU A 98 -7.91 -7.13 -13.70
N PHE A 99 -8.28 -6.70 -12.51
CA PHE A 99 -7.74 -7.21 -11.26
C PHE A 99 -8.76 -7.04 -10.15
N GLU A 100 -8.74 -7.95 -9.20
CA GLU A 100 -9.61 -7.89 -8.03
C GLU A 100 -8.89 -8.47 -6.83
N ALA A 101 -8.86 -7.72 -5.74
CA ALA A 101 -8.36 -8.17 -4.45
C ALA A 101 -9.52 -8.15 -3.45
N ASP A 102 -9.64 -9.22 -2.66
CA ASP A 102 -10.70 -9.38 -1.66
C ASP A 102 -10.05 -9.90 -0.39
N ARG A 103 -9.97 -9.05 0.63
CA ARG A 103 -9.30 -9.36 1.89
C ARG A 103 -10.18 -8.96 3.07
N MET A 104 -9.79 -9.34 4.27
CA MET A 104 -10.55 -9.02 5.48
C MET A 104 -10.55 -7.53 5.78
N THR A 105 -9.50 -6.81 5.40
CA THR A 105 -9.43 -5.35 5.58
C THR A 105 -9.11 -4.69 4.24
N LEU A 106 -9.56 -3.45 4.08
CA LEU A 106 -9.26 -2.68 2.88
C LEU A 106 -7.75 -2.45 2.74
N LEU A 107 -7.06 -2.20 3.85
CA LEU A 107 -5.62 -2.00 3.81
C LEU A 107 -4.89 -3.22 3.22
N ASP A 108 -5.25 -4.43 3.65
CA ASP A 108 -4.66 -5.65 3.11
C ASP A 108 -4.94 -5.81 1.62
N ALA A 109 -6.17 -5.49 1.19
CA ALA A 109 -6.53 -5.54 -0.23
C ALA A 109 -5.74 -4.53 -1.06
N VAL A 110 -5.51 -3.34 -0.51
CA VAL A 110 -4.71 -2.30 -1.19
C VAL A 110 -3.26 -2.73 -1.31
N VAL A 111 -2.68 -3.32 -0.26
CA VAL A 111 -1.30 -3.84 -0.32
C VAL A 111 -1.18 -4.89 -1.43
N GLU A 112 -2.12 -5.83 -1.50
CA GLU A 112 -2.13 -6.86 -2.55
C GLU A 112 -2.22 -6.22 -3.95
N THR A 113 -3.05 -5.20 -4.09
CA THR A 113 -3.21 -4.48 -5.35
C THR A 113 -1.91 -3.76 -5.76
N ILE A 114 -1.22 -3.14 -4.80
CA ILE A 114 0.06 -2.48 -5.04
C ILE A 114 1.09 -3.50 -5.53
N GLU A 115 1.16 -4.67 -4.91
CA GLU A 115 2.06 -5.73 -5.36
C GLU A 115 1.79 -6.11 -6.81
N TRP A 116 0.52 -6.27 -7.16
CA TRP A 116 0.12 -6.62 -8.53
C TRP A 116 0.49 -5.50 -9.51
N VAL A 117 0.19 -4.24 -9.16
CA VAL A 117 0.47 -3.07 -10.01
C VAL A 117 1.98 -2.97 -10.28
N TYR A 118 2.79 -3.07 -9.24
CA TYR A 118 4.24 -2.93 -9.36
C TYR A 118 4.87 -4.09 -10.11
N ARG A 119 4.42 -5.32 -9.86
CA ARG A 119 4.96 -6.50 -10.56
C ARG A 119 4.61 -6.52 -12.04
N ASN A 120 3.53 -5.87 -12.43
CA ASN A 120 3.09 -5.81 -13.83
C ASN A 120 3.45 -4.50 -14.54
N GLY A 121 4.16 -3.60 -13.85
CA GLY A 121 4.62 -2.37 -14.46
C GLY A 121 3.57 -1.30 -14.66
N TYR A 122 2.44 -1.37 -13.98
CA TYR A 122 1.35 -0.39 -14.10
C TYR A 122 1.51 0.80 -13.16
N VAL A 123 2.72 1.06 -12.70
CA VAL A 123 2.98 2.13 -11.72
C VAL A 123 2.77 3.52 -12.30
N ASN A 124 2.41 4.46 -11.45
CA ASN A 124 2.37 5.87 -11.80
C ASN A 124 3.77 6.38 -12.06
N LYS A 125 3.91 7.13 -13.13
CA LYS A 125 5.20 7.76 -13.47
C LYS A 125 5.11 9.26 -13.33
#